data_403e814ba8275604f4fdbe6e3fa6f12f
#
_entry.id   403e814ba8275604f4fdbe6e3fa6f12f
#
_cell.length_a   1.000
_cell.length_b   1.000
_cell.length_c   1.000
_cell.angle_alpha   90.00
_cell.angle_beta   90.00
_cell.angle_gamma   90.00
#
_symmetry.space_group_name_H-M   'P 1'
#
loop_
_entity.id
_entity.type
_entity.pdbx_description
1 polymer ?
#
loop_
_entity_poly.entity_id
_entity_poly.type
_entity_poly.pdbx_seq_one_letter_code
_entity_poly.pdbx_strand_id
1 'polypeptide(L)'
;RAYRTAREGLLDGIIVPVYGLAHDEGIRPRLNQRLLDRLPCVLKDGRYLNAANACTMNDGAAFLLLCSEQYLKKHKLSSCFRFSNACTVGADPLMSPASVLPAVRGLLERSGLSMDDIGAIECNEAFAAIDVLINRAYPDKASRYNPLGGALAYGHPYGASGAIILLHLMRSR
;
A
#
# COMPACT_ATOMS: atom_id res chain seq x y z
N ARG A 1 9.46 -4.79 -6.60
CA ARG A 1 9.16 -5.31 -5.26
C ARG A 1 8.13 -6.43 -5.34
N ALA A 2 6.90 -6.21 -5.76
CA ALA A 2 5.83 -7.22 -5.84
C ALA A 2 6.24 -8.54 -6.49
N TYR A 3 6.96 -8.50 -7.63
CA TYR A 3 7.46 -9.71 -8.27
C TYR A 3 8.44 -10.50 -7.39
N ARG A 4 9.33 -9.83 -6.67
CA ARG A 4 10.23 -10.47 -5.71
C ARG A 4 9.43 -11.10 -4.58
N THR A 5 8.51 -10.36 -4.00
CA THR A 5 7.62 -10.81 -2.92
C THR A 5 6.85 -12.07 -3.30
N ALA A 6 6.24 -12.09 -4.49
CA ALA A 6 5.53 -13.27 -5.00
C ALA A 6 6.47 -14.47 -5.22
N ARG A 7 7.64 -14.25 -5.82
CA ARG A 7 8.62 -15.30 -6.08
C ARG A 7 9.21 -15.92 -4.80
N GLU A 8 9.37 -15.11 -3.77
CA GLU A 8 9.92 -15.52 -2.47
C GLU A 8 8.83 -16.01 -1.50
N GLY A 9 7.55 -16.02 -1.91
CA GLY A 9 6.44 -16.49 -1.08
C GLY A 9 6.20 -15.64 0.17
N LEU A 10 6.59 -14.36 0.16
CA LEU A 10 6.52 -13.51 1.35
C LEU A 10 5.09 -13.22 1.82
N LEU A 11 4.10 -13.38 0.95
CA LEU A 11 2.68 -13.25 1.27
C LEU A 11 1.98 -14.60 1.47
N ASP A 12 2.71 -15.70 1.39
CA ASP A 12 2.14 -17.02 1.65
C ASP A 12 1.60 -17.08 3.08
N GLY A 13 0.46 -17.73 3.22
CA GLY A 13 -0.25 -17.84 4.50
C GLY A 13 -1.18 -16.67 4.84
N ILE A 14 -1.14 -15.56 4.09
CA ILE A 14 -2.17 -14.51 4.16
C ILE A 14 -3.04 -14.46 2.89
N ILE A 15 -2.56 -14.98 1.77
CA ILE A 15 -3.36 -15.13 0.56
C ILE A 15 -4.22 -16.39 0.69
N VAL A 16 -5.52 -16.23 0.48
CA VAL A 16 -6.48 -17.35 0.44
C VAL A 16 -6.83 -17.62 -1.01
N PRO A 17 -6.48 -18.79 -1.55
CA PRO A 17 -6.83 -19.15 -2.93
C PRO A 17 -8.34 -19.19 -3.15
N VAL A 18 -8.81 -18.65 -4.26
CA VAL A 18 -10.22 -18.61 -4.65
C VAL A 18 -10.36 -19.11 -6.08
N TYR A 19 -11.20 -20.11 -6.31
CA TYR A 19 -11.45 -20.71 -7.63
C TYR A 19 -10.18 -21.11 -8.42
N GLY A 20 -9.15 -21.56 -7.71
CA GLY A 20 -7.88 -21.96 -8.33
C GLY A 20 -6.87 -20.82 -8.53
N LEU A 21 -7.25 -19.59 -8.26
CA LEU A 21 -6.32 -18.45 -8.23
C LEU A 21 -5.64 -18.38 -6.86
N ALA A 22 -4.33 -18.52 -6.86
CA ALA A 22 -3.51 -18.51 -5.65
C ALA A 22 -2.54 -17.31 -5.58
N HIS A 23 -2.59 -16.43 -6.55
CA HIS A 23 -1.69 -15.27 -6.64
C HIS A 23 -2.32 -14.15 -7.47
N ASP A 24 -1.81 -12.94 -7.29
CA ASP A 24 -2.26 -11.78 -8.06
C ASP A 24 -1.82 -11.85 -9.52
N GLU A 25 -2.74 -11.68 -10.45
CA GLU A 25 -2.50 -11.77 -11.89
C GLU A 25 -1.81 -10.51 -12.46
N GLY A 26 -1.87 -9.38 -11.72
CA GLY A 26 -1.30 -8.10 -12.13
C GLY A 26 0.22 -8.02 -12.03
N ILE A 27 0.86 -8.94 -11.30
CA ILE A 27 2.29 -8.90 -11.03
C ILE A 27 3.10 -9.21 -12.31
N ARG A 28 3.93 -8.27 -12.70
CA ARG A 28 4.77 -8.39 -13.90
C ARG A 28 6.23 -8.58 -13.55
N PRO A 29 6.91 -9.61 -14.11
CA PRO A 29 8.32 -9.87 -13.84
C PRO A 29 9.25 -8.78 -14.43
N ARG A 30 8.82 -8.17 -15.53
CA ARG A 30 9.58 -7.13 -16.24
C ARG A 30 8.64 -6.08 -16.81
N LEU A 31 9.12 -4.84 -16.81
CA LEU A 31 8.50 -3.74 -17.53
C LEU A 31 9.31 -3.49 -18.82
N ASN A 32 8.62 -3.30 -19.93
CA ASN A 32 9.25 -2.97 -21.20
C ASN A 32 9.14 -1.46 -21.44
N GLN A 33 10.24 -0.75 -21.32
CA GLN A 33 10.28 0.71 -21.45
C GLN A 33 9.70 1.19 -22.78
N ARG A 34 10.01 0.52 -23.90
CA ARG A 34 9.47 0.88 -25.22
C ARG A 34 7.95 0.78 -25.32
N LEU A 35 7.34 -0.14 -24.57
CA LEU A 35 5.88 -0.26 -24.48
C LEU A 35 5.31 0.84 -23.56
N LEU A 36 5.98 1.13 -22.45
CA LEU A 36 5.57 2.19 -21.52
C LEU A 36 5.55 3.56 -22.23
N ASP A 37 6.56 3.86 -23.03
CA ASP A 37 6.72 5.12 -23.76
C ASP A 37 5.64 5.34 -24.83
N ARG A 38 4.94 4.27 -25.24
CA ARG A 38 3.87 4.30 -26.26
C ARG A 38 2.47 4.37 -25.65
N LEU A 39 2.35 4.26 -24.33
CA LEU A 39 1.05 4.30 -23.69
C LEU A 39 0.42 5.68 -23.81
N PRO A 40 -0.84 5.77 -24.26
CA PRO A 40 -1.54 7.04 -24.33
C PRO A 40 -1.79 7.58 -22.93
N CYS A 41 -1.79 8.89 -22.78
CA CYS A 41 -2.24 9.53 -21.56
C CYS A 41 -3.74 9.28 -21.35
N VAL A 42 -4.12 9.10 -20.08
CA VAL A 42 -5.52 8.92 -19.68
C VAL A 42 -6.33 10.20 -19.90
N LEU A 43 -5.72 11.35 -19.64
CA LEU A 43 -6.31 12.66 -19.89
C LEU A 43 -5.90 13.17 -21.27
N LYS A 44 -6.84 13.65 -22.08
CA LYS A 44 -6.58 14.14 -23.45
C LYS A 44 -5.47 15.20 -23.51
N ASP A 45 -5.46 16.11 -22.54
CA ASP A 45 -4.46 17.18 -22.41
C ASP A 45 -3.34 16.83 -21.40
N GLY A 46 -3.35 15.59 -20.89
CA GLY A 46 -2.38 15.12 -19.90
C GLY A 46 -1.08 14.67 -20.56
N ARG A 47 0.04 14.82 -19.82
CA ARG A 47 1.36 14.40 -20.30
C ARG A 47 1.95 13.22 -19.56
N TYR A 48 1.43 12.89 -18.39
CA TYR A 48 2.12 12.00 -17.46
C TYR A 48 1.31 10.81 -16.97
N LEU A 49 -0.03 10.93 -16.86
CA LEU A 49 -0.85 9.86 -16.34
C LEU A 49 -1.24 8.89 -17.45
N ASN A 50 -0.86 7.63 -17.30
CA ASN A 50 -1.19 6.55 -18.22
C ASN A 50 -1.43 5.23 -17.47
N ALA A 51 -1.79 4.17 -18.18
CA ALA A 51 -2.09 2.87 -17.60
C ALA A 51 -0.90 2.16 -16.92
N ALA A 52 0.33 2.67 -17.06
CA ALA A 52 1.49 2.09 -16.40
C ALA A 52 1.79 2.70 -15.04
N ASN A 53 1.25 3.89 -14.75
CA ASN A 53 1.50 4.63 -13.52
C ASN A 53 0.22 4.95 -12.72
N ALA A 54 -0.87 4.28 -13.07
CA ALA A 54 -2.10 4.19 -12.32
C ALA A 54 -2.38 2.72 -11.97
N CYS A 55 -2.95 2.48 -10.79
CA CYS A 55 -3.38 1.13 -10.42
C CYS A 55 -4.54 0.66 -11.29
N THR A 56 -4.69 -0.64 -11.43
CA THR A 56 -5.89 -1.25 -12.02
C THR A 56 -6.99 -1.39 -10.98
N MET A 57 -8.25 -1.33 -11.42
CA MET A 57 -9.41 -1.70 -10.60
C MET A 57 -9.51 -3.23 -10.59
N ASN A 58 -9.64 -3.80 -9.40
CA ASN A 58 -9.65 -5.25 -9.22
C ASN A 58 -10.74 -5.65 -8.23
N ASP A 59 -11.18 -6.88 -8.33
CA ASP A 59 -11.96 -7.52 -7.29
C ASP A 59 -11.03 -7.96 -6.16
N GLY A 60 -11.52 -7.94 -4.92
CA GLY A 60 -10.73 -8.40 -3.78
C GLY A 60 -11.50 -8.32 -2.47
N ALA A 61 -11.10 -9.14 -1.53
CA ALA A 61 -11.58 -9.14 -0.16
C ALA A 61 -10.41 -9.31 0.81
N ALA A 62 -10.54 -8.74 2.00
CA ALA A 62 -9.55 -8.90 3.05
C ALA A 62 -10.23 -8.91 4.41
N PHE A 63 -9.68 -9.68 5.35
CA PHE A 63 -10.20 -9.82 6.70
C PHE A 63 -9.13 -9.47 7.72
N LEU A 64 -9.52 -8.69 8.71
CA LEU A 64 -8.71 -8.37 9.89
C LEU A 64 -9.53 -8.65 11.14
N LEU A 65 -8.94 -9.37 12.07
CA LEU A 65 -9.56 -9.61 13.38
C LEU A 65 -9.06 -8.55 14.36
N LEU A 66 -9.96 -7.73 14.87
CA LEU A 66 -9.67 -6.76 15.92
C LEU A 66 -10.26 -7.24 17.24
N CYS A 67 -9.48 -7.13 18.30
CA CYS A 67 -9.93 -7.50 19.62
C CYS A 67 -9.31 -6.59 20.70
N SER A 68 -9.92 -6.56 21.89
CA SER A 68 -9.37 -5.81 23.00
C SER A 68 -8.17 -6.52 23.61
N GLU A 69 -7.31 -5.74 24.29
CA GLU A 69 -6.19 -6.30 25.05
C GLU A 69 -6.67 -7.28 26.14
N GLN A 70 -7.83 -7.00 26.73
CA GLN A 70 -8.43 -7.90 27.72
C GLN A 70 -8.80 -9.26 27.11
N TYR A 71 -9.33 -9.26 25.88
CA TYR A 71 -9.64 -10.49 25.13
C TYR A 71 -8.35 -11.29 24.85
N LEU A 72 -7.28 -10.61 24.39
CA LEU A 72 -5.99 -11.26 24.15
C LEU A 72 -5.45 -11.95 25.40
N LYS A 73 -5.45 -11.25 26.55
CA LYS A 73 -5.01 -11.80 27.83
C LYS A 73 -5.85 -12.99 28.26
N LYS A 74 -7.19 -12.88 28.19
CA LYS A 74 -8.12 -13.94 28.56
C LYS A 74 -7.91 -15.22 27.75
N HIS A 75 -7.66 -15.08 26.46
CA HIS A 75 -7.53 -16.21 25.52
C HIS A 75 -6.06 -16.60 25.28
N LYS A 76 -5.11 -16.00 26.02
CA LYS A 76 -3.66 -16.27 25.89
C LYS A 76 -3.15 -16.18 24.44
N LEU A 77 -3.70 -15.22 23.67
CA LEU A 77 -3.28 -14.98 22.29
C LEU A 77 -1.99 -14.18 22.28
N SER A 78 -1.05 -14.60 21.47
CA SER A 78 0.22 -13.93 21.20
C SER A 78 0.28 -13.50 19.73
N SER A 79 1.29 -12.75 19.34
CA SER A 79 1.52 -12.32 17.95
C SER A 79 0.42 -11.41 17.40
N CYS A 80 0.23 -10.28 18.03
CA CYS A 80 -0.69 -9.25 17.53
C CYS A 80 0.01 -7.90 17.37
N PHE A 81 -0.60 -7.05 16.56
CA PHE A 81 -0.21 -5.66 16.40
C PHE A 81 -1.17 -4.77 17.16
N ARG A 82 -0.67 -3.67 17.68
CA ARG A 82 -1.52 -2.68 18.35
C ARG A 82 -1.90 -1.59 17.35
N PHE A 83 -3.19 -1.34 17.21
CA PHE A 83 -3.67 -0.12 16.58
C PHE A 83 -3.62 1.02 17.60
N SER A 84 -2.68 1.95 17.45
CA SER A 84 -2.42 2.99 18.46
C SER A 84 -3.04 4.32 18.09
N ASN A 85 -2.92 4.75 16.85
CA ASN A 85 -3.35 6.07 16.42
C ASN A 85 -3.99 6.04 15.01
N ALA A 86 -4.87 7.00 14.77
CA ALA A 86 -5.43 7.28 13.46
C ALA A 86 -5.61 8.78 13.27
N CYS A 87 -5.58 9.23 12.02
CA CYS A 87 -6.00 10.58 11.67
C CYS A 87 -6.72 10.58 10.33
N THR A 88 -7.57 11.57 10.17
CA THR A 88 -8.23 11.87 8.89
C THR A 88 -7.90 13.32 8.55
N VAL A 89 -7.56 13.56 7.31
CA VAL A 89 -7.25 14.90 6.81
C VAL A 89 -8.13 15.24 5.61
N GLY A 90 -8.55 16.49 5.51
CA GLY A 90 -9.13 17.04 4.31
C GLY A 90 -8.04 17.57 3.38
N ALA A 91 -8.27 17.49 2.08
CA ALA A 91 -7.36 18.02 1.06
C ALA A 91 -8.16 18.56 -0.13
N ASP A 92 -7.53 19.41 -0.94
CA ASP A 92 -8.09 19.86 -2.21
C ASP A 92 -8.36 18.64 -3.11
N PRO A 93 -9.59 18.44 -3.59
CA PRO A 93 -9.92 17.32 -4.49
C PRO A 93 -9.07 17.27 -5.75
N LEU A 94 -8.63 18.41 -6.27
CA LEU A 94 -7.76 18.50 -7.45
C LEU A 94 -6.30 18.07 -7.15
N MET A 95 -5.94 18.02 -5.87
CA MET A 95 -4.63 17.62 -5.37
C MET A 95 -4.68 16.32 -4.54
N SER A 96 -5.68 15.50 -4.78
CA SER A 96 -5.95 14.26 -4.03
C SER A 96 -4.69 13.39 -3.76
N PRO A 97 -3.79 13.12 -4.73
CA PRO A 97 -2.57 12.36 -4.44
C PRO A 97 -1.64 13.02 -3.40
N ALA A 98 -1.67 14.33 -3.28
CA ALA A 98 -0.84 15.07 -2.33
C ALA A 98 -1.36 14.98 -0.88
N SER A 99 -2.59 14.52 -0.66
CA SER A 99 -3.20 14.36 0.67
C SER A 99 -2.44 13.38 1.57
N VAL A 100 -1.64 12.51 1.00
CA VAL A 100 -0.78 11.57 1.75
C VAL A 100 0.20 12.29 2.67
N LEU A 101 0.76 13.44 2.26
CA LEU A 101 1.74 14.16 3.07
C LEU A 101 1.16 14.77 4.35
N PRO A 102 0.03 15.52 4.31
CA PRO A 102 -0.60 15.99 5.55
C PRO A 102 -1.12 14.83 6.41
N ALA A 103 -1.56 13.70 5.83
CA ALA A 103 -1.96 12.53 6.60
C ALA A 103 -0.78 11.93 7.38
N VAL A 104 0.37 11.77 6.74
CA VAL A 104 1.60 11.29 7.41
C VAL A 104 2.01 12.25 8.53
N ARG A 105 2.07 13.56 8.26
CA ARG A 105 2.42 14.55 9.30
C ARG A 105 1.47 14.51 10.48
N GLY A 106 0.15 14.54 10.24
CA GLY A 106 -0.83 14.50 11.31
C GLY A 106 -0.78 13.22 12.14
N LEU A 107 -0.42 12.08 11.53
CA LEU A 107 -0.24 10.83 12.26
C LEU A 107 1.01 10.85 13.13
N LEU A 108 2.13 11.36 12.62
CA LEU A 108 3.38 11.52 13.39
C LEU A 108 3.19 12.46 14.58
N GLU A 109 2.58 13.62 14.35
CA GLU A 109 2.27 14.60 15.41
C GLU A 109 1.39 13.97 16.51
N ARG A 110 0.32 13.26 16.14
CA ARG A 110 -0.56 12.59 17.09
C ARG A 110 0.11 11.49 17.90
N SER A 111 1.06 10.81 17.31
CA SER A 111 1.78 9.71 17.96
C SER A 111 2.99 10.16 18.76
N GLY A 112 3.43 11.42 18.59
CA GLY A 112 4.67 11.92 19.18
C GLY A 112 5.92 11.25 18.59
N LEU A 113 5.80 10.70 17.37
CA LEU A 113 6.87 10.00 16.67
C LEU A 113 7.46 10.88 15.56
N SER A 114 8.70 10.63 15.23
CA SER A 114 9.37 11.14 14.05
C SER A 114 9.35 10.09 12.92
N MET A 115 9.66 10.48 11.70
CA MET A 115 9.79 9.54 10.60
C MET A 115 10.95 8.53 10.81
N ASP A 116 11.92 8.85 11.65
CA ASP A 116 13.04 7.95 11.97
C ASP A 116 12.61 6.76 12.82
N ASP A 117 11.57 6.96 13.64
CA ASP A 117 10.99 5.91 14.47
C ASP A 117 10.13 4.92 13.67
N ILE A 118 9.79 5.26 12.40
CA ILE A 118 8.93 4.45 11.55
C ILE A 118 9.76 3.39 10.83
N GLY A 119 9.46 2.15 11.09
CA GLY A 119 10.19 1.03 10.50
C GLY A 119 9.59 0.51 9.19
N ALA A 120 8.29 0.70 8.90
CA ALA A 120 7.67 0.42 7.62
C ALA A 120 6.51 1.39 7.36
N ILE A 121 6.27 1.68 6.10
CA ILE A 121 5.20 2.56 5.62
C ILE A 121 4.48 1.82 4.51
N GLU A 122 3.18 1.61 4.68
CA GLU A 122 2.31 1.13 3.62
C GLU A 122 1.37 2.25 3.17
N CYS A 123 1.32 2.49 1.90
CA CYS A 123 0.46 3.50 1.28
C CYS A 123 -0.20 2.92 0.04
N ASN A 124 -1.48 3.23 -0.16
CA ASN A 124 -2.17 2.80 -1.36
C ASN A 124 -1.66 3.57 -2.58
N GLU A 125 -1.05 2.87 -3.52
CA GLU A 125 -0.49 3.42 -4.76
C GLU A 125 -1.55 3.56 -5.84
N ALA A 126 -2.59 4.37 -5.60
CA ALA A 126 -3.57 4.64 -6.66
C ALA A 126 -2.91 5.22 -7.92
N PHE A 127 -1.87 6.03 -7.73
CA PHE A 127 -1.04 6.61 -8.78
C PHE A 127 0.42 6.65 -8.34
N ALA A 128 1.35 6.41 -9.24
CA ALA A 128 2.79 6.54 -8.97
C ALA A 128 3.21 7.94 -8.48
N ALA A 129 2.38 8.96 -8.72
CA ALA A 129 2.60 10.29 -8.16
C ALA A 129 2.67 10.30 -6.64
N ILE A 130 1.93 9.42 -5.96
CA ILE A 130 1.95 9.26 -4.50
C ILE A 130 3.34 8.81 -4.05
N ASP A 131 3.91 7.82 -4.74
CA ASP A 131 5.26 7.31 -4.45
C ASP A 131 6.31 8.39 -4.63
N VAL A 132 6.19 9.17 -5.71
CA VAL A 132 7.09 10.30 -5.99
C VAL A 132 7.02 11.33 -4.87
N LEU A 133 5.82 11.66 -4.40
CA LEU A 133 5.63 12.63 -3.32
C LEU A 133 6.23 12.15 -1.99
N ILE A 134 5.97 10.91 -1.61
CA ILE A 134 6.55 10.31 -0.40
C ILE A 134 8.07 10.24 -0.48
N ASN A 135 8.61 9.74 -1.60
CA ASN A 135 10.06 9.62 -1.78
C ASN A 135 10.77 10.98 -1.81
N ARG A 136 10.12 12.02 -2.31
CA ARG A 136 10.68 13.40 -2.26
C ARG A 136 10.67 13.96 -0.84
N ALA A 137 9.61 13.70 -0.09
CA ALA A 137 9.48 14.18 1.29
C ALA A 137 10.39 13.40 2.27
N TYR A 138 10.62 12.10 2.01
CA TYR A 138 11.35 11.19 2.90
C TYR A 138 12.29 10.27 2.10
N PRO A 139 13.32 10.82 1.43
CA PRO A 139 14.18 10.07 0.50
C PRO A 139 14.90 8.89 1.18
N ASP A 140 15.30 9.06 2.43
CA ASP A 140 16.02 8.04 3.21
C ASP A 140 15.12 6.88 3.66
N LYS A 141 13.81 6.98 3.44
CA LYS A 141 12.84 5.96 3.83
C LYS A 141 12.34 5.09 2.66
N ALA A 142 12.89 5.28 1.47
CA ALA A 142 12.46 4.56 0.27
C ALA A 142 12.47 3.03 0.42
N SER A 143 13.39 2.45 1.19
CA SER A 143 13.44 1.01 1.46
C SER A 143 12.33 0.52 2.39
N ARG A 144 11.80 1.42 3.24
CA ARG A 144 10.73 1.13 4.21
C ARG A 144 9.32 1.36 3.64
N TYR A 145 9.23 1.97 2.47
CA TYR A 145 7.97 2.30 1.80
C TYR A 145 7.52 1.15 0.92
N ASN A 146 6.28 0.67 1.12
CA ASN A 146 5.67 -0.47 0.42
C ASN A 146 6.68 -1.62 0.18
N PRO A 147 7.31 -2.17 1.23
CA PRO A 147 8.45 -3.07 1.10
C PRO A 147 8.09 -4.36 0.36
N LEU A 148 6.84 -4.79 0.43
CA LEU A 148 6.32 -5.98 -0.25
C LEU A 148 5.73 -5.68 -1.64
N GLY A 149 5.69 -4.40 -2.06
CA GLY A 149 5.01 -3.93 -3.25
C GLY A 149 3.66 -3.33 -2.92
N GLY A 150 3.02 -2.67 -3.88
CA GLY A 150 1.77 -1.94 -3.66
C GLY A 150 0.78 -2.06 -4.81
N ALA A 151 -0.25 -1.24 -4.78
CA ALA A 151 -1.41 -1.31 -5.67
C ALA A 151 -1.10 -1.15 -7.16
N LEU A 152 0.00 -0.51 -7.54
CA LEU A 152 0.45 -0.45 -8.93
C LEU A 152 0.73 -1.84 -9.53
N ALA A 153 1.06 -2.82 -8.69
CA ALA A 153 1.32 -4.20 -9.12
C ALA A 153 0.19 -5.16 -8.75
N TYR A 154 -0.38 -5.02 -7.56
CA TYR A 154 -1.44 -5.91 -7.05
C TYR A 154 -2.85 -5.50 -7.50
N GLY A 155 -3.03 -4.25 -7.92
CA GLY A 155 -4.33 -3.67 -8.18
C GLY A 155 -4.98 -3.03 -6.94
N HIS A 156 -6.14 -2.42 -7.15
CA HIS A 156 -6.84 -1.62 -6.14
C HIS A 156 -8.31 -2.03 -6.02
N PRO A 157 -8.63 -3.03 -5.18
CA PRO A 157 -10.02 -3.39 -4.89
C PRO A 157 -10.64 -2.43 -3.85
N TYR A 158 -10.77 -1.17 -4.19
CA TYR A 158 -11.28 -0.03 -3.41
C TYR A 158 -11.59 -0.30 -1.93
N GLY A 159 -12.73 -0.95 -1.63
CA GLY A 159 -13.19 -1.21 -0.28
C GLY A 159 -12.31 -2.18 0.53
N ALA A 160 -11.53 -3.04 -0.13
CA ALA A 160 -10.63 -3.98 0.54
C ALA A 160 -9.21 -3.43 0.71
N SER A 161 -8.80 -2.42 -0.06
CA SER A 161 -7.40 -1.95 -0.10
C SER A 161 -6.86 -1.49 1.25
N GLY A 162 -7.69 -0.83 2.08
CA GLY A 162 -7.27 -0.43 3.42
C GLY A 162 -6.88 -1.63 4.30
N ALA A 163 -7.64 -2.71 4.24
CA ALA A 163 -7.32 -3.94 4.96
C ALA A 163 -6.09 -4.65 4.36
N ILE A 164 -5.95 -4.66 3.04
CA ILE A 164 -4.80 -5.27 2.34
C ILE A 164 -3.49 -4.60 2.74
N ILE A 165 -3.41 -3.27 2.72
CA ILE A 165 -2.17 -2.56 3.12
C ILE A 165 -1.84 -2.78 4.60
N LEU A 166 -2.84 -2.95 5.48
CA LEU A 166 -2.60 -3.33 6.87
C LEU A 166 -2.03 -4.75 6.98
N LEU A 167 -2.54 -5.72 6.21
CA LEU A 167 -1.99 -7.08 6.16
C LEU A 167 -0.54 -7.08 5.64
N HIS A 168 -0.24 -6.29 4.60
CA HIS A 168 1.13 -6.11 4.10
C HIS A 168 2.04 -5.50 5.17
N LEU A 169 1.58 -4.45 5.86
CA LEU A 169 2.33 -3.83 6.96
C LEU A 169 2.64 -4.83 8.07
N MET A 170 1.67 -5.63 8.47
CA MET A 170 1.84 -6.69 9.48
C MET A 170 2.81 -7.77 9.03
N ARG A 171 2.83 -8.12 7.74
CA ARG A 171 3.69 -9.16 7.18
C ARG A 171 5.12 -8.69 6.92
N SER A 172 5.33 -7.40 6.73
CA SER A 172 6.65 -6.80 6.46
C SER A 172 7.56 -6.71 7.69
N ARG A 173 7.10 -7.24 8.86
CA ARG A 173 7.76 -7.18 10.18
C ARG A 173 8.23 -8.54 10.65
#